data_19c708a251d2b4dde295b1566cee121a
#
_entry.id   19c708a251d2b4dde295b1566cee121a
#
_cell.length_a   1.000
_cell.length_b   1.000
_cell.length_c   1.000
_cell.angle_alpha   90.00
_cell.angle_beta   90.00
_cell.angle_gamma   90.00
#
_symmetry.space_group_name_H-M   'P 1'
#
loop_
_entity.id
_entity.type
_entity.pdbx_description
1 polymer ?
#
loop_
_entity_poly.entity_id
_entity_poly.type
_entity_poly.pdbx_seq_one_letter_code
_entity_poly.pdbx_strand_id
1 'polypeptide(L)'
;MSYDRRQTRHSKAARVGDATRVLMIEQGGRGGVADYTAELTRALGAMGWQVCLATADDHLYRPAPGVTVRNTFHYVRGHTWLARSVRRGGLGRIANGLRFILAIPRLTALASKADIVHSQGWEYAPLGVLAIACMRLTRVPIVQTLHNTFERDHPRDTTHAALARLTVRTVVHTQADRARVPAAADSRVVVIPHGEYGALARRGGQVNSEQARADLGIHPDTPVTLLFGQLRQDKGLEDLLAAVTRVPTLHVLIGGEEAGALAAAAAQLRSPELAGRVTVREGFLEMTEAAKLFAATDTVTLPYRMASQSGVLLLAYGFRRPVIVYPVGGLVEAVVDEETGWICPRPDVDALVDALTASVAAGWAECRRRGEAGHAYAQDRYSWASSAARTGQIYREVLDAASNPRLPPT
;
A
#
# COMPACT_ATOMS: atom_id res chain seq x y z
N MET A 1 58.46 19.63 15.54
CA MET A 1 57.38 20.08 14.65
C MET A 1 56.37 18.93 14.47
N SER A 2 55.41 18.88 15.34
CA SER A 2 54.32 17.85 15.35
C SER A 2 53.12 18.49 14.66
N TYR A 3 52.78 18.03 13.44
CA TYR A 3 51.67 18.54 12.67
C TYR A 3 50.40 17.78 13.10
N ASP A 4 49.49 18.54 13.72
CA ASP A 4 48.20 18.04 14.23
C ASP A 4 47.26 17.63 13.11
N ARG A 5 47.08 16.28 12.91
CA ARG A 5 46.13 15.68 11.94
C ARG A 5 44.69 15.56 12.47
N ARG A 6 44.30 16.35 13.48
CA ARG A 6 42.97 16.25 14.11
C ARG A 6 41.92 17.26 13.70
N GLN A 7 42.16 18.13 12.71
CA GLN A 7 41.28 19.26 12.37
C GLN A 7 40.47 19.12 11.06
N THR A 8 40.39 17.98 10.41
CA THR A 8 39.61 17.84 9.15
C THR A 8 38.38 16.91 9.25
N ARG A 9 37.71 16.85 10.41
CA ARG A 9 36.46 16.08 10.62
C ARG A 9 35.33 16.91 11.20
N HIS A 10 35.33 18.22 11.02
CA HIS A 10 34.21 19.05 11.50
C HIS A 10 33.45 19.66 10.34
N SER A 11 32.11 19.50 10.45
CA SER A 11 31.06 20.18 9.68
C SER A 11 30.82 19.66 8.25
N LYS A 12 30.11 18.51 8.15
CA LYS A 12 29.00 18.39 7.20
C LYS A 12 27.77 19.11 7.78
N ALA A 13 27.91 20.35 8.17
CA ALA A 13 26.75 21.21 8.32
C ALA A 13 26.10 21.28 6.93
N ALA A 14 24.83 20.89 6.84
CA ALA A 14 24.04 20.96 5.62
C ALA A 14 24.21 22.38 5.05
N ARG A 15 24.91 22.49 3.93
CA ARG A 15 24.91 23.70 3.13
C ARG A 15 23.49 23.88 2.64
N VAL A 16 22.82 24.91 3.14
CA VAL A 16 21.57 25.40 2.57
C VAL A 16 21.89 25.74 1.12
N GLY A 17 21.59 24.80 0.18
CA GLY A 17 21.91 24.96 -1.25
C GLY A 17 22.14 23.64 -2.00
N ASP A 18 22.66 22.58 -1.35
CA ASP A 18 22.74 21.26 -1.97
C ASP A 18 21.48 20.45 -1.64
N ALA A 19 20.79 19.98 -2.68
CA ALA A 19 19.56 19.20 -2.51
C ALA A 19 19.83 17.93 -1.69
N THR A 20 19.12 17.75 -0.56
CA THR A 20 19.27 16.60 0.34
C THR A 20 18.99 15.29 -0.39
N ARG A 21 19.89 14.32 -0.27
CA ARG A 21 19.85 13.04 -0.97
C ARG A 21 19.17 11.97 -0.11
N VAL A 22 18.06 11.45 -0.58
CA VAL A 22 17.30 10.39 0.05
C VAL A 22 17.56 9.08 -0.67
N LEU A 23 18.02 8.04 0.02
CA LEU A 23 17.95 6.68 -0.49
C LEU A 23 16.59 6.09 -0.10
N MET A 24 15.68 5.99 -1.04
CA MET A 24 14.42 5.27 -0.89
C MET A 24 14.61 3.80 -1.27
N ILE A 25 14.17 2.86 -0.43
CA ILE A 25 14.29 1.42 -0.69
C ILE A 25 12.90 0.82 -0.77
N GLU A 26 12.54 0.32 -1.95
CA GLU A 26 11.33 -0.47 -2.19
C GLU A 26 11.71 -1.67 -3.04
N GLN A 27 11.62 -2.87 -2.46
CA GLN A 27 12.19 -4.07 -3.05
C GLN A 27 11.30 -4.75 -4.10
N GLY A 28 9.99 -4.46 -4.09
CA GLY A 28 9.00 -5.15 -4.91
C GLY A 28 8.97 -4.70 -6.37
N GLY A 29 9.04 -3.41 -6.62
CA GLY A 29 8.93 -2.81 -7.95
C GLY A 29 7.52 -2.83 -8.55
N ARG A 30 6.56 -3.51 -7.92
CA ARG A 30 5.18 -3.71 -8.39
C ARG A 30 4.20 -3.82 -7.22
N GLY A 31 2.93 -3.53 -7.48
CA GLY A 31 1.84 -3.63 -6.50
C GLY A 31 1.73 -2.40 -5.60
N GLY A 32 0.85 -2.47 -4.60
CA GLY A 32 0.42 -1.30 -3.83
C GLY A 32 1.53 -0.53 -3.12
N VAL A 33 2.56 -1.22 -2.60
CA VAL A 33 3.72 -0.54 -1.97
C VAL A 33 4.56 0.19 -3.01
N ALA A 34 4.71 -0.38 -4.22
CA ALA A 34 5.42 0.27 -5.31
C ALA A 34 4.63 1.49 -5.83
N ASP A 35 3.29 1.39 -5.95
CA ASP A 35 2.44 2.52 -6.32
C ASP A 35 2.53 3.66 -5.29
N TYR A 36 2.45 3.32 -4.00
CA TYR A 36 2.69 4.28 -2.91
C TYR A 36 4.06 4.96 -3.04
N THR A 37 5.11 4.16 -3.22
CA THR A 37 6.48 4.67 -3.31
C THR A 37 6.67 5.56 -4.53
N ALA A 38 6.05 5.22 -5.67
CA ALA A 38 6.08 6.02 -6.89
C ALA A 38 5.50 7.42 -6.67
N GLU A 39 4.31 7.49 -6.05
CA GLU A 39 3.65 8.77 -5.80
C GLU A 39 4.38 9.60 -4.72
N LEU A 40 4.82 8.96 -3.63
CA LEU A 40 5.60 9.65 -2.58
C LEU A 40 6.92 10.21 -3.13
N THR A 41 7.68 9.42 -3.89
CA THR A 41 8.97 9.87 -4.45
C THR A 41 8.79 10.98 -5.47
N ARG A 42 7.72 10.92 -6.28
CA ARG A 42 7.36 12.00 -7.21
C ARG A 42 7.06 13.31 -6.45
N ALA A 43 6.24 13.22 -5.39
CA ALA A 43 5.88 14.38 -4.59
C ALA A 43 7.08 14.97 -3.84
N LEU A 44 7.97 14.13 -3.30
CA LEU A 44 9.24 14.57 -2.68
C LEU A 44 10.14 15.23 -3.71
N GLY A 45 10.30 14.65 -4.91
CA GLY A 45 11.09 15.21 -6.00
C GLY A 45 10.58 16.60 -6.44
N ALA A 46 9.24 16.77 -6.52
CA ALA A 46 8.62 18.06 -6.81
C ALA A 46 8.88 19.11 -5.72
N MET A 47 9.16 18.69 -4.48
CA MET A 47 9.55 19.55 -3.36
C MET A 47 11.07 19.82 -3.29
N GLY A 48 11.85 19.35 -4.26
CA GLY A 48 13.31 19.59 -4.37
C GLY A 48 14.19 18.53 -3.71
N TRP A 49 13.62 17.43 -3.16
CA TRP A 49 14.42 16.32 -2.65
C TRP A 49 15.05 15.52 -3.80
N GLN A 50 16.29 15.09 -3.63
CA GLN A 50 16.97 14.20 -4.57
C GLN A 50 16.81 12.76 -4.11
N VAL A 51 15.92 12.02 -4.77
CA VAL A 51 15.58 10.65 -4.38
C VAL A 51 16.30 9.64 -5.27
N CYS A 52 17.12 8.78 -4.66
CA CYS A 52 17.65 7.57 -5.29
C CYS A 52 16.77 6.40 -4.86
N LEU A 53 15.94 5.88 -5.77
CA LEU A 53 15.04 4.75 -5.51
C LEU A 53 15.76 3.45 -5.86
N ALA A 54 16.09 2.64 -4.84
CA ALA A 54 16.63 1.30 -4.98
C ALA A 54 15.47 0.28 -5.03
N THR A 55 15.29 -0.40 -6.16
CA THR A 55 14.15 -1.30 -6.39
C THR A 55 14.54 -2.54 -7.21
N ALA A 56 13.56 -3.40 -7.53
CA ALA A 56 13.71 -4.56 -8.39
C ALA A 56 13.98 -4.15 -9.85
N ASP A 57 14.63 -5.03 -10.61
CA ASP A 57 14.97 -4.79 -12.02
C ASP A 57 13.77 -4.87 -12.97
N ASP A 58 12.69 -5.50 -12.56
CA ASP A 58 11.43 -5.62 -13.31
C ASP A 58 10.35 -4.60 -12.87
N HIS A 59 10.78 -3.47 -12.32
CA HIS A 59 9.91 -2.42 -11.78
C HIS A 59 9.05 -1.72 -12.84
N LEU A 60 7.94 -1.13 -12.40
CA LEU A 60 7.04 -0.34 -13.23
C LEU A 60 7.15 1.20 -12.99
N TYR A 61 8.19 1.65 -12.31
CA TYR A 61 8.40 3.08 -12.04
C TYR A 61 8.65 3.87 -13.33
N ARG A 62 8.00 5.02 -13.42
CA ARG A 62 8.20 5.99 -14.51
C ARG A 62 9.16 7.08 -14.08
N PRO A 63 9.92 7.67 -15.00
CA PRO A 63 10.77 8.83 -14.71
C PRO A 63 10.01 9.96 -14.05
N ALA A 64 10.62 10.61 -13.06
CA ALA A 64 10.06 11.76 -12.38
C ALA A 64 11.21 12.75 -12.02
N PRO A 65 10.94 14.06 -12.00
CA PRO A 65 11.93 15.06 -11.58
C PRO A 65 12.49 14.76 -10.19
N GLY A 66 13.79 14.89 -10.01
CA GLY A 66 14.45 14.64 -8.72
C GLY A 66 14.53 13.16 -8.31
N VAL A 67 14.06 12.21 -9.14
CA VAL A 67 14.04 10.77 -8.83
C VAL A 67 14.97 10.01 -9.79
N THR A 68 15.92 9.27 -9.23
CA THR A 68 16.80 8.36 -9.98
C THR A 68 16.53 6.93 -9.53
N VAL A 69 16.14 6.05 -10.45
CA VAL A 69 15.89 4.64 -10.16
C VAL A 69 17.16 3.80 -10.30
N ARG A 70 17.39 2.88 -9.37
CA ARG A 70 18.52 1.94 -9.36
C ARG A 70 18.03 0.51 -9.20
N ASN A 71 18.25 -0.30 -10.22
CA ASN A 71 18.00 -1.74 -10.18
C ASN A 71 18.97 -2.39 -9.18
N THR A 72 18.44 -2.79 -8.03
CA THR A 72 19.25 -3.26 -6.90
C THR A 72 18.91 -4.69 -6.54
N PHE A 73 17.64 -5.06 -6.69
CA PHE A 73 17.15 -6.41 -6.40
C PHE A 73 16.88 -7.15 -7.72
N HIS A 74 17.36 -8.40 -7.81
CA HIS A 74 17.25 -9.24 -9.00
C HIS A 74 16.54 -10.56 -8.64
N TYR A 75 15.20 -10.52 -8.50
CA TYR A 75 14.43 -11.66 -8.08
C TYR A 75 14.12 -12.62 -9.23
N VAL A 76 13.99 -13.92 -8.91
CA VAL A 76 13.46 -14.90 -9.85
C VAL A 76 11.94 -14.74 -9.90
N ARG A 77 11.48 -13.94 -10.84
CA ARG A 77 10.07 -13.73 -11.14
C ARG A 77 9.84 -14.09 -12.61
N GLY A 78 8.64 -14.55 -12.96
CA GLY A 78 8.28 -14.77 -14.35
C GLY A 78 7.56 -16.09 -14.63
N HIS A 79 7.06 -16.21 -15.86
CA HIS A 79 6.23 -17.31 -16.34
C HIS A 79 7.04 -18.42 -17.04
N THR A 80 8.38 -18.35 -17.04
CA THR A 80 9.21 -19.41 -17.61
C THR A 80 9.02 -20.71 -16.82
N TRP A 81 9.19 -21.86 -17.50
CA TRP A 81 9.05 -23.15 -16.84
C TRP A 81 10.04 -23.33 -15.68
N LEU A 82 11.25 -22.79 -15.80
CA LEU A 82 12.27 -22.76 -14.75
C LEU A 82 11.79 -21.97 -13.52
N ALA A 83 11.23 -20.77 -13.71
CA ALA A 83 10.69 -19.95 -12.62
C ALA A 83 9.49 -20.63 -11.94
N ARG A 84 8.66 -21.36 -12.70
CA ARG A 84 7.54 -22.17 -12.17
C ARG A 84 8.03 -23.37 -11.35
N SER A 85 9.04 -24.10 -11.84
CA SER A 85 9.61 -25.24 -11.14
C SER A 85 10.29 -24.83 -9.84
N VAL A 86 11.06 -23.74 -9.86
CA VAL A 86 11.72 -23.17 -8.67
C VAL A 86 10.69 -22.70 -7.63
N ARG A 87 9.53 -22.15 -8.04
CA ARG A 87 8.46 -21.75 -7.12
C ARG A 87 7.75 -22.95 -6.47
N ARG A 88 7.42 -23.98 -7.24
CA ARG A 88 6.70 -25.16 -6.73
C ARG A 88 7.48 -25.94 -5.67
N GLY A 89 8.80 -25.95 -5.73
CA GLY A 89 9.66 -26.67 -4.80
C GLY A 89 10.09 -25.87 -3.55
N GLY A 90 9.58 -24.68 -3.30
CA GLY A 90 10.05 -23.82 -2.20
C GLY A 90 11.44 -23.20 -2.44
N LEU A 91 12.18 -23.71 -3.41
CA LEU A 91 13.53 -23.24 -3.79
C LEU A 91 13.54 -21.77 -4.26
N GLY A 92 12.43 -21.27 -4.78
CA GLY A 92 12.30 -19.87 -5.19
C GLY A 92 12.42 -18.89 -4.03
N ARG A 93 11.90 -19.24 -2.86
CA ARG A 93 12.04 -18.43 -1.64
C ARG A 93 13.50 -18.38 -1.19
N ILE A 94 14.18 -19.51 -1.20
CA ILE A 94 15.59 -19.61 -0.83
C ILE A 94 16.45 -18.83 -1.84
N ALA A 95 16.23 -19.01 -3.15
CA ALA A 95 16.96 -18.31 -4.20
C ALA A 95 16.78 -16.79 -4.09
N ASN A 96 15.57 -16.32 -3.86
CA ASN A 96 15.29 -14.88 -3.68
C ASN A 96 15.86 -14.34 -2.37
N GLY A 97 15.85 -15.13 -1.29
CA GLY A 97 16.52 -14.79 -0.03
C GLY A 97 18.03 -14.62 -0.21
N LEU A 98 18.70 -15.52 -0.92
CA LEU A 98 20.14 -15.40 -1.25
C LEU A 98 20.41 -14.16 -2.12
N ARG A 99 19.58 -13.89 -3.13
CA ARG A 99 19.71 -12.70 -3.99
C ARG A 99 19.50 -11.41 -3.20
N PHE A 100 18.59 -11.42 -2.24
CA PHE A 100 18.42 -10.31 -1.31
C PHE A 100 19.71 -10.06 -0.50
N ILE A 101 20.31 -11.13 0.07
CA ILE A 101 21.56 -11.02 0.82
C ILE A 101 22.68 -10.42 -0.05
N LEU A 102 22.78 -10.85 -1.32
CA LEU A 102 23.76 -10.31 -2.27
C LEU A 102 23.50 -8.83 -2.64
N ALA A 103 22.29 -8.32 -2.43
CA ALA A 103 21.98 -6.91 -2.63
C ALA A 103 22.42 -6.02 -1.45
N ILE A 104 22.62 -6.57 -0.24
CA ILE A 104 22.94 -5.81 0.98
C ILE A 104 24.22 -4.96 0.83
N PRO A 105 25.35 -5.46 0.32
CA PRO A 105 26.55 -4.62 0.11
C PRO A 105 26.29 -3.43 -0.80
N ARG A 106 25.50 -3.64 -1.86
CA ARG A 106 25.12 -2.56 -2.80
C ARG A 106 24.21 -1.53 -2.13
N LEU A 107 23.22 -1.97 -1.33
CA LEU A 107 22.39 -1.08 -0.52
C LEU A 107 23.23 -0.26 0.46
N THR A 108 24.18 -0.89 1.14
CA THR A 108 25.09 -0.23 2.09
C THR A 108 25.97 0.81 1.38
N ALA A 109 26.46 0.50 0.19
CA ALA A 109 27.21 1.44 -0.64
C ALA A 109 26.35 2.62 -1.15
N LEU A 110 25.07 2.39 -1.45
CA LEU A 110 24.13 3.46 -1.79
C LEU A 110 23.81 4.32 -0.56
N ALA A 111 23.57 3.68 0.60
CA ALA A 111 23.33 4.37 1.86
C ALA A 111 24.46 5.31 2.26
N SER A 112 25.74 4.91 2.07
CA SER A 112 26.87 5.77 2.39
C SER A 112 26.96 7.07 1.56
N LYS A 113 26.23 7.14 0.43
CA LYS A 113 26.16 8.31 -0.45
C LYS A 113 24.91 9.17 -0.23
N ALA A 114 23.98 8.69 0.61
CA ALA A 114 22.76 9.40 0.97
C ALA A 114 22.95 10.21 2.26
N ASP A 115 22.09 11.17 2.47
CA ASP A 115 22.02 11.93 3.73
C ASP A 115 21.00 11.31 4.67
N ILE A 116 20.00 10.58 4.11
CA ILE A 116 19.00 9.80 4.85
C ILE A 116 18.59 8.55 4.04
N VAL A 117 18.27 7.47 4.74
CA VAL A 117 17.71 6.25 4.16
C VAL A 117 16.25 6.13 4.59
N HIS A 118 15.36 5.79 3.65
CA HIS A 118 13.96 5.49 3.93
C HIS A 118 13.53 4.16 3.29
N SER A 119 13.24 3.16 4.09
CA SER A 119 12.75 1.85 3.62
C SER A 119 11.23 1.78 3.63
N GLN A 120 10.65 1.17 2.59
CA GLN A 120 9.21 0.99 2.40
C GLN A 120 8.76 -0.44 2.79
N GLY A 121 9.13 -0.85 4.01
CA GLY A 121 8.89 -2.20 4.49
C GLY A 121 9.86 -3.24 3.91
N TRP A 122 9.69 -4.48 4.35
CA TRP A 122 10.55 -5.61 3.97
C TRP A 122 9.71 -6.87 3.74
N GLU A 123 9.74 -7.42 2.53
CA GLU A 123 9.06 -8.68 2.20
C GLU A 123 9.59 -9.86 3.04
N TYR A 124 10.92 -9.83 3.28
CA TYR A 124 11.61 -10.78 4.15
C TYR A 124 12.07 -10.05 5.41
N ALA A 125 11.19 -9.88 6.38
CA ALA A 125 11.44 -9.03 7.54
C ALA A 125 12.74 -9.37 8.31
N PRO A 126 13.14 -10.63 8.56
CA PRO A 126 14.43 -10.96 9.17
C PRO A 126 15.65 -10.51 8.35
N LEU A 127 15.58 -10.61 7.02
CA LEU A 127 16.63 -10.10 6.13
C LEU A 127 16.63 -8.57 6.08
N GLY A 128 15.48 -7.95 6.27
CA GLY A 128 15.35 -6.51 6.44
C GLY A 128 16.08 -6.01 7.69
N VAL A 129 15.98 -6.73 8.80
CA VAL A 129 16.75 -6.44 10.02
C VAL A 129 18.26 -6.47 9.73
N LEU A 130 18.73 -7.51 9.02
CA LEU A 130 20.13 -7.64 8.63
C LEU A 130 20.55 -6.47 7.71
N ALA A 131 19.75 -6.14 6.70
CA ALA A 131 20.05 -5.04 5.79
C ALA A 131 20.15 -3.70 6.52
N ILE A 132 19.20 -3.39 7.41
CA ILE A 132 19.24 -2.18 8.25
C ILE A 132 20.47 -2.18 9.15
N ALA A 133 20.79 -3.30 9.80
CA ALA A 133 21.97 -3.42 10.66
C ALA A 133 23.28 -3.12 9.89
N CYS A 134 23.41 -3.65 8.66
CA CYS A 134 24.56 -3.36 7.80
C CYS A 134 24.59 -1.87 7.37
N MET A 135 23.44 -1.30 6.96
CA MET A 135 23.38 0.11 6.57
C MET A 135 23.69 1.07 7.73
N ARG A 136 23.35 0.70 8.99
CA ARG A 136 23.75 1.50 10.18
C ARG A 136 25.25 1.70 10.33
N LEU A 137 26.09 0.83 9.75
CA LEU A 137 27.54 1.00 9.74
C LEU A 137 27.96 2.28 8.99
N THR A 138 27.13 2.78 8.08
CA THR A 138 27.36 4.05 7.37
C THR A 138 27.09 5.28 8.25
N ARG A 139 26.44 5.12 9.42
CA ARG A 139 25.98 6.18 10.32
C ARG A 139 24.95 7.15 9.71
N VAL A 140 24.41 6.82 8.54
CA VAL A 140 23.31 7.56 7.94
C VAL A 140 22.02 7.21 8.67
N PRO A 141 21.17 8.18 9.06
CA PRO A 141 19.92 7.92 9.74
C PRO A 141 18.95 7.15 8.84
N ILE A 142 18.23 6.19 9.44
CA ILE A 142 17.30 5.31 8.73
C ILE A 142 15.89 5.53 9.25
N VAL A 143 14.98 5.91 8.35
CA VAL A 143 13.53 5.95 8.54
C VAL A 143 12.94 4.71 7.88
N GLN A 144 11.83 4.20 8.40
CA GLN A 144 11.06 3.15 7.73
C GLN A 144 9.58 3.47 7.69
N THR A 145 8.89 3.02 6.65
CA THR A 145 7.43 2.94 6.60
C THR A 145 7.00 1.49 6.77
N LEU A 146 6.05 1.24 7.66
CA LEU A 146 5.38 -0.06 7.81
C LEU A 146 4.02 0.01 7.12
N HIS A 147 3.89 -0.67 5.97
CA HIS A 147 2.62 -0.74 5.24
C HIS A 147 1.66 -1.77 5.80
N ASN A 148 2.17 -2.76 6.52
CA ASN A 148 1.38 -3.77 7.23
C ASN A 148 1.94 -3.92 8.64
N THR A 149 1.12 -3.65 9.64
CA THR A 149 1.42 -3.90 11.04
C THR A 149 0.90 -5.27 11.50
N PHE A 150 0.22 -5.98 10.59
CA PHE A 150 -0.24 -7.34 10.79
C PHE A 150 0.63 -8.32 10.03
N GLU A 151 1.07 -9.37 10.69
CA GLU A 151 1.49 -10.58 10.03
C GLU A 151 0.41 -11.64 10.18
N ARG A 152 -0.03 -12.17 9.04
CA ARG A 152 -1.22 -13.01 8.92
C ARG A 152 -1.09 -14.38 9.53
N ASP A 153 0.13 -14.92 9.56
CA ASP A 153 0.38 -16.31 9.93
C ASP A 153 1.24 -16.47 11.19
N HIS A 154 1.81 -15.38 11.70
CA HIS A 154 2.62 -15.40 12.92
C HIS A 154 2.61 -14.03 13.62
N PRO A 155 2.45 -13.97 14.95
CA PRO A 155 2.68 -12.75 15.72
C PRO A 155 4.18 -12.44 15.70
N ARG A 156 4.65 -11.64 14.72
CA ARG A 156 6.06 -11.20 14.64
C ARG A 156 6.27 -9.84 15.25
N ASP A 157 5.68 -9.60 16.41
CA ASP A 157 5.94 -8.41 17.21
C ASP A 157 7.44 -8.18 17.43
N THR A 158 8.22 -9.26 17.47
CA THR A 158 9.67 -9.20 17.67
C THR A 158 10.44 -8.61 16.48
N THR A 159 10.06 -8.92 15.23
CA THR A 159 10.76 -8.40 14.04
C THR A 159 10.41 -6.94 13.80
N HIS A 160 9.13 -6.57 13.90
CA HIS A 160 8.71 -5.17 13.81
C HIS A 160 9.30 -4.33 14.96
N ALA A 161 9.35 -4.89 16.18
CA ALA A 161 10.03 -4.25 17.31
C ALA A 161 11.53 -4.06 17.06
N ALA A 162 12.21 -5.07 16.46
CA ALA A 162 13.62 -4.95 16.11
C ALA A 162 13.85 -3.88 15.03
N LEU A 163 13.03 -3.87 13.98
CA LEU A 163 13.08 -2.84 12.94
C LEU A 163 12.86 -1.43 13.52
N ALA A 164 11.84 -1.26 14.36
CA ALA A 164 11.54 0.02 14.99
C ALA A 164 12.66 0.49 15.96
N ARG A 165 13.38 -0.45 16.61
CA ARG A 165 14.54 -0.10 17.44
C ARG A 165 15.78 0.27 16.63
N LEU A 166 15.93 -0.28 15.44
CA LEU A 166 17.08 -0.04 14.55
C LEU A 166 16.93 1.22 13.71
N THR A 167 15.72 1.78 13.62
CA THR A 167 15.41 2.98 12.83
C THR A 167 15.19 4.19 13.75
N VAL A 168 15.46 5.40 13.24
CA VAL A 168 15.29 6.64 14.01
C VAL A 168 13.85 7.11 14.04
N ARG A 169 13.07 6.80 13.01
CA ARG A 169 11.62 7.01 12.93
C ARG A 169 10.96 5.86 12.19
N THR A 170 9.76 5.53 12.60
CA THR A 170 8.88 4.55 11.96
C THR A 170 7.59 5.26 11.55
N VAL A 171 7.29 5.24 10.27
CA VAL A 171 6.05 5.78 9.71
C VAL A 171 5.02 4.65 9.62
N VAL A 172 3.81 4.93 10.06
CA VAL A 172 2.61 4.10 9.86
C VAL A 172 1.50 4.95 9.26
N HIS A 173 0.46 4.33 8.71
CA HIS A 173 -0.55 5.08 7.96
C HIS A 173 -1.81 5.41 8.74
N THR A 174 -2.07 4.72 9.85
CA THR A 174 -3.29 4.86 10.65
C THR A 174 -3.00 4.88 12.13
N GLN A 175 -3.94 5.41 12.92
CA GLN A 175 -3.85 5.33 14.39
C GLN A 175 -3.98 3.88 14.87
N ALA A 176 -4.79 3.07 14.16
CA ALA A 176 -4.89 1.64 14.44
C ALA A 176 -3.54 0.92 14.26
N ASP A 177 -2.74 1.30 13.26
CA ASP A 177 -1.39 0.77 13.08
C ASP A 177 -0.45 1.24 14.19
N ARG A 178 -0.51 2.52 14.58
CA ARG A 178 0.27 3.06 15.68
C ARG A 178 0.04 2.29 16.98
N ALA A 179 -1.23 2.01 17.30
CA ALA A 179 -1.59 1.29 18.52
C ALA A 179 -1.02 -0.15 18.60
N ARG A 180 -0.56 -0.71 17.46
CA ARG A 180 0.01 -2.06 17.36
C ARG A 180 1.53 -2.09 17.40
N VAL A 181 2.18 -0.96 17.16
CA VAL A 181 3.63 -0.90 17.31
C VAL A 181 3.95 -0.99 18.81
N PRO A 182 4.92 -1.84 19.23
CA PRO A 182 5.26 -2.01 20.64
C PRO A 182 5.55 -0.68 21.33
N ALA A 183 5.04 -0.48 22.55
CA ALA A 183 5.17 0.75 23.34
C ALA A 183 6.64 1.23 23.50
N ALA A 184 7.60 0.31 23.51
CA ALA A 184 9.04 0.63 23.53
C ALA A 184 9.54 1.43 22.31
N ALA A 185 8.75 1.52 21.24
CA ALA A 185 9.06 2.28 20.04
C ALA A 185 8.12 3.48 19.84
N ASP A 186 7.13 3.69 20.69
CA ASP A 186 6.04 4.67 20.49
C ASP A 186 6.53 6.09 20.22
N SER A 187 7.55 6.57 20.93
CA SER A 187 8.13 7.91 20.71
C SER A 187 8.79 8.10 19.34
N ARG A 188 9.02 7.02 18.60
CA ARG A 188 9.61 7.03 17.24
C ARG A 188 8.59 6.83 16.15
N VAL A 189 7.34 6.48 16.51
CA VAL A 189 6.27 6.19 15.55
C VAL A 189 5.53 7.46 15.18
N VAL A 190 5.41 7.70 13.89
CA VAL A 190 4.70 8.86 13.34
C VAL A 190 3.62 8.36 12.40
N VAL A 191 2.40 8.89 12.54
CA VAL A 191 1.30 8.60 11.61
C VAL A 191 1.37 9.59 10.46
N ILE A 192 1.58 9.09 9.24
CA ILE A 192 1.43 9.83 8.00
C ILE A 192 0.40 9.11 7.16
N PRO A 193 -0.77 9.72 6.91
CA PRO A 193 -1.80 9.11 6.09
C PRO A 193 -1.26 8.67 4.72
N HIS A 194 -1.77 7.56 4.22
CA HIS A 194 -1.49 7.11 2.86
C HIS A 194 -2.00 8.15 1.84
N GLY A 195 -1.28 8.36 0.74
CA GLY A 195 -1.76 9.27 -0.31
C GLY A 195 -2.92 8.68 -1.11
N GLU A 196 -3.76 9.54 -1.69
CA GLU A 196 -4.92 9.17 -2.51
C GLU A 196 -4.51 8.63 -3.89
N TYR A 197 -5.42 7.94 -4.58
CA TYR A 197 -5.16 7.31 -5.88
C TYR A 197 -5.92 7.92 -7.06
N GLY A 198 -6.38 9.17 -6.97
CA GLY A 198 -7.05 9.84 -8.09
C GLY A 198 -6.18 9.97 -9.34
N ALA A 199 -4.88 10.24 -9.16
CA ALA A 199 -3.94 10.25 -10.29
C ALA A 199 -3.78 8.85 -10.93
N LEU A 200 -3.77 7.79 -10.13
CA LEU A 200 -3.71 6.42 -10.61
C LEU A 200 -5.01 6.03 -11.34
N ALA A 201 -6.16 6.37 -10.77
CA ALA A 201 -7.46 6.15 -11.40
C ALA A 201 -7.57 6.84 -12.77
N ARG A 202 -7.08 8.08 -12.90
CA ARG A 202 -7.05 8.81 -14.18
C ARG A 202 -6.20 8.10 -15.26
N ARG A 203 -5.21 7.30 -14.90
CA ARG A 203 -4.43 6.50 -15.87
C ARG A 203 -5.26 5.40 -16.55
N GLY A 204 -6.35 4.97 -15.91
CA GLY A 204 -7.30 4.02 -16.49
C GLY A 204 -8.13 4.61 -17.64
N GLY A 205 -8.10 5.93 -17.81
CA GLY A 205 -8.90 6.65 -18.79
C GLY A 205 -10.35 6.87 -18.33
N GLN A 206 -11.11 7.58 -19.16
CA GLN A 206 -12.56 7.72 -18.97
C GLN A 206 -13.27 6.53 -19.60
N VAL A 207 -14.01 5.81 -18.78
CA VAL A 207 -14.80 4.66 -19.23
C VAL A 207 -16.27 4.97 -18.98
N ASN A 208 -17.09 4.79 -20.02
CA ASN A 208 -18.54 4.92 -19.92
C ASN A 208 -19.10 3.73 -19.12
N SER A 209 -19.96 4.01 -18.15
CA SER A 209 -20.55 3.00 -17.26
C SER A 209 -21.46 2.02 -18.01
N GLU A 210 -22.29 2.50 -18.94
CA GLU A 210 -23.21 1.68 -19.72
C GLU A 210 -22.43 0.71 -20.62
N GLN A 211 -21.39 1.22 -21.31
CA GLN A 211 -20.53 0.39 -22.14
C GLN A 211 -19.77 -0.64 -21.30
N ALA A 212 -19.25 -0.26 -20.15
CA ALA A 212 -18.55 -1.17 -19.25
C ALA A 212 -19.46 -2.30 -18.76
N ARG A 213 -20.72 -1.99 -18.41
CA ARG A 213 -21.74 -2.98 -18.04
C ARG A 213 -22.08 -3.90 -19.20
N ALA A 214 -22.30 -3.36 -20.40
CA ALA A 214 -22.57 -4.13 -21.60
C ALA A 214 -21.42 -5.11 -21.94
N ASP A 215 -20.17 -4.64 -21.86
CA ASP A 215 -18.97 -5.48 -22.10
C ASP A 215 -18.83 -6.63 -21.09
N LEU A 216 -19.42 -6.45 -19.89
CA LEU A 216 -19.44 -7.45 -18.82
C LEU A 216 -20.71 -8.32 -18.82
N GLY A 217 -21.66 -8.06 -19.73
CA GLY A 217 -22.93 -8.75 -19.81
C GLY A 217 -23.89 -8.41 -18.64
N ILE A 218 -23.77 -7.22 -18.06
CA ILE A 218 -24.57 -6.76 -16.91
C ILE A 218 -25.64 -5.80 -17.41
N HIS A 219 -26.90 -6.04 -17.01
CA HIS A 219 -28.00 -5.13 -17.38
C HIS A 219 -27.78 -3.75 -16.76
N PRO A 220 -28.12 -2.64 -17.45
CA PRO A 220 -27.88 -1.27 -16.96
C PRO A 220 -28.43 -0.97 -15.57
N ASP A 221 -29.62 -1.50 -15.25
CA ASP A 221 -30.32 -1.24 -13.97
C ASP A 221 -29.92 -2.20 -12.84
N THR A 222 -29.05 -3.19 -13.11
CA THR A 222 -28.62 -4.13 -12.09
C THR A 222 -27.69 -3.45 -11.08
N PRO A 223 -27.99 -3.48 -9.77
CA PRO A 223 -27.06 -3.04 -8.74
C PRO A 223 -25.78 -3.87 -8.76
N VAL A 224 -24.62 -3.21 -8.71
CA VAL A 224 -23.31 -3.87 -8.82
C VAL A 224 -22.40 -3.48 -7.68
N THR A 225 -21.84 -4.48 -7.00
CA THR A 225 -20.73 -4.25 -6.07
C THR A 225 -19.45 -4.93 -6.54
N LEU A 226 -18.29 -4.34 -6.24
CA LEU A 226 -16.98 -4.81 -6.64
C LEU A 226 -16.12 -5.19 -5.42
N LEU A 227 -15.53 -6.37 -5.44
CA LEU A 227 -14.37 -6.72 -4.63
C LEU A 227 -13.13 -6.74 -5.51
N PHE A 228 -12.13 -5.90 -5.17
CA PHE A 228 -10.97 -5.67 -6.02
C PHE A 228 -9.65 -5.84 -5.27
N GLY A 229 -8.59 -6.19 -6.01
CA GLY A 229 -7.21 -6.28 -5.56
C GLY A 229 -6.70 -7.70 -5.43
N GLN A 230 -5.66 -7.93 -4.64
CA GLN A 230 -5.14 -9.26 -4.41
C GLN A 230 -6.17 -10.12 -3.66
N LEU A 231 -6.64 -11.19 -4.29
CA LEU A 231 -7.75 -12.03 -3.81
C LEU A 231 -7.26 -13.05 -2.77
N ARG A 232 -6.98 -12.54 -1.56
CA ARG A 232 -6.58 -13.34 -0.40
C ARG A 232 -7.76 -13.66 0.49
N GLN A 233 -7.67 -14.71 1.29
CA GLN A 233 -8.74 -15.14 2.22
C GLN A 233 -9.13 -14.04 3.22
N ASP A 234 -8.15 -13.25 3.71
CA ASP A 234 -8.43 -12.15 4.64
C ASP A 234 -9.25 -11.00 4.04
N LYS A 235 -9.51 -11.02 2.73
CA LYS A 235 -10.33 -10.02 2.03
C LYS A 235 -11.84 -10.28 2.13
N GLY A 236 -12.24 -11.40 2.73
CA GLY A 236 -13.64 -11.68 3.06
C GLY A 236 -14.52 -11.98 1.85
N LEU A 237 -13.97 -12.57 0.77
CA LEU A 237 -14.74 -12.98 -0.39
C LEU A 237 -15.88 -13.94 0.00
N GLU A 238 -15.62 -14.89 0.90
CA GLU A 238 -16.63 -15.86 1.38
C GLU A 238 -17.80 -15.15 2.06
N ASP A 239 -17.51 -14.13 2.89
CA ASP A 239 -18.55 -13.34 3.57
C ASP A 239 -19.36 -12.53 2.54
N LEU A 240 -18.71 -11.94 1.53
CA LEU A 240 -19.39 -11.22 0.46
C LEU A 240 -20.33 -12.13 -0.33
N LEU A 241 -19.88 -13.30 -0.74
CA LEU A 241 -20.70 -14.24 -1.48
C LEU A 241 -21.89 -14.75 -0.64
N ALA A 242 -21.65 -15.04 0.64
CA ALA A 242 -22.72 -15.43 1.57
C ALA A 242 -23.75 -14.29 1.75
N ALA A 243 -23.32 -13.05 1.84
CA ALA A 243 -24.21 -11.90 1.93
C ALA A 243 -25.02 -11.71 0.64
N VAL A 244 -24.39 -11.85 -0.52
CA VAL A 244 -25.04 -11.67 -1.84
C VAL A 244 -26.12 -12.71 -2.11
N THR A 245 -26.02 -13.95 -1.60
CA THR A 245 -27.12 -14.91 -1.73
C THR A 245 -28.41 -14.39 -1.10
N ARG A 246 -28.31 -13.50 -0.08
CA ARG A 246 -29.45 -12.90 0.65
C ARG A 246 -29.89 -11.56 0.05
N VAL A 247 -29.19 -11.01 -0.96
CA VAL A 247 -29.53 -9.79 -1.70
C VAL A 247 -29.68 -10.14 -3.19
N PRO A 248 -30.84 -10.71 -3.61
CA PRO A 248 -30.99 -11.40 -4.90
C PRO A 248 -30.84 -10.50 -6.13
N THR A 249 -31.05 -9.20 -6.01
CA THR A 249 -30.90 -8.24 -7.12
C THR A 249 -29.44 -7.81 -7.38
N LEU A 250 -28.53 -8.08 -6.42
CA LEU A 250 -27.15 -7.58 -6.47
C LEU A 250 -26.26 -8.47 -7.32
N HIS A 251 -25.52 -7.89 -8.22
CA HIS A 251 -24.43 -8.52 -8.99
C HIS A 251 -23.08 -8.22 -8.35
N VAL A 252 -22.18 -9.20 -8.33
CA VAL A 252 -20.83 -9.06 -7.79
C VAL A 252 -19.81 -9.12 -8.91
N LEU A 253 -18.96 -8.09 -8.97
CA LEU A 253 -17.71 -8.13 -9.71
C LEU A 253 -16.57 -8.51 -8.77
N ILE A 254 -15.72 -9.42 -9.20
CA ILE A 254 -14.49 -9.81 -8.50
C ILE A 254 -13.34 -9.58 -9.44
N GLY A 255 -12.38 -8.73 -9.07
CA GLY A 255 -11.23 -8.40 -9.91
C GLY A 255 -9.91 -8.47 -9.17
N GLY A 256 -8.94 -9.20 -9.71
CA GLY A 256 -7.59 -9.22 -9.18
C GLY A 256 -6.85 -10.55 -9.23
N GLU A 257 -5.63 -10.54 -8.73
CA GLU A 257 -4.74 -11.71 -8.72
C GLU A 257 -5.14 -12.69 -7.62
N GLU A 258 -5.34 -13.97 -7.98
CA GLU A 258 -5.68 -15.02 -7.04
C GLU A 258 -4.56 -15.27 -6.02
N ALA A 259 -4.95 -15.31 -4.76
CA ALA A 259 -4.05 -15.57 -3.64
C ALA A 259 -4.75 -16.36 -2.51
N GLY A 260 -5.61 -17.31 -2.87
CA GLY A 260 -6.30 -18.24 -1.98
C GLY A 260 -7.78 -17.97 -1.76
N ALA A 261 -8.32 -16.80 -2.16
CA ALA A 261 -9.72 -16.46 -1.92
C ALA A 261 -10.68 -17.20 -2.88
N LEU A 262 -10.38 -17.25 -4.17
CA LEU A 262 -11.24 -17.96 -5.13
C LEU A 262 -11.25 -19.46 -4.87
N ALA A 263 -10.09 -20.03 -4.52
CA ALA A 263 -9.99 -21.44 -4.15
C ALA A 263 -10.83 -21.77 -2.90
N ALA A 264 -10.77 -20.93 -1.86
CA ALA A 264 -11.57 -21.09 -0.65
C ALA A 264 -13.06 -20.96 -0.93
N ALA A 265 -13.46 -19.99 -1.76
CA ALA A 265 -14.86 -19.72 -2.11
C ALA A 265 -15.41 -20.59 -3.25
N ALA A 266 -14.65 -21.57 -3.75
CA ALA A 266 -14.99 -22.33 -4.97
C ALA A 266 -16.35 -23.05 -4.90
N ALA A 267 -16.78 -23.50 -3.72
CA ALA A 267 -18.10 -24.13 -3.53
C ALA A 267 -19.23 -23.09 -3.66
N GLN A 268 -19.08 -21.92 -3.03
CA GLN A 268 -20.06 -20.83 -3.09
C GLN A 268 -20.18 -20.29 -4.53
N LEU A 269 -19.07 -20.10 -5.24
CA LEU A 269 -19.05 -19.62 -6.63
C LEU A 269 -19.81 -20.55 -7.59
N ARG A 270 -19.95 -21.83 -7.24
CA ARG A 270 -20.74 -22.81 -8.03
C ARG A 270 -22.18 -22.98 -7.56
N SER A 271 -22.58 -22.25 -6.53
CA SER A 271 -23.93 -22.38 -5.98
C SER A 271 -24.99 -21.87 -6.98
N PRO A 272 -26.16 -22.53 -7.10
CA PRO A 272 -27.24 -22.08 -7.96
C PRO A 272 -27.73 -20.66 -7.67
N GLU A 273 -27.68 -20.27 -6.39
CA GLU A 273 -28.14 -18.95 -5.91
C GLU A 273 -27.27 -17.80 -6.48
N LEU A 274 -26.04 -18.07 -6.86
CA LEU A 274 -25.11 -17.09 -7.44
C LEU A 274 -24.98 -17.21 -8.96
N ALA A 275 -25.66 -18.18 -9.58
CA ALA A 275 -25.61 -18.38 -11.01
C ALA A 275 -26.03 -17.11 -11.77
N GLY A 276 -25.16 -16.64 -12.69
CA GLY A 276 -25.39 -15.42 -13.48
C GLY A 276 -25.24 -14.10 -12.72
N ARG A 277 -24.92 -14.14 -11.40
CA ARG A 277 -24.78 -12.94 -10.57
C ARG A 277 -23.36 -12.64 -10.11
N VAL A 278 -22.38 -13.42 -10.54
CA VAL A 278 -20.96 -13.22 -10.22
C VAL A 278 -20.13 -13.20 -11.49
N THR A 279 -19.35 -12.16 -11.66
CA THR A 279 -18.36 -12.05 -12.75
C THR A 279 -16.96 -11.96 -12.14
N VAL A 280 -16.07 -12.89 -12.52
CA VAL A 280 -14.69 -12.92 -12.08
C VAL A 280 -13.75 -12.47 -13.19
N ARG A 281 -12.83 -11.57 -12.88
CA ARG A 281 -11.69 -11.18 -13.72
C ARG A 281 -10.40 -11.44 -12.93
N GLU A 282 -9.89 -12.66 -13.12
CA GLU A 282 -8.70 -13.14 -12.46
C GLU A 282 -7.42 -12.67 -13.17
N GLY A 283 -6.41 -12.29 -12.40
CA GLY A 283 -5.08 -11.93 -12.86
C GLY A 283 -4.64 -10.54 -12.42
N PHE A 284 -3.42 -10.18 -12.79
CA PHE A 284 -2.95 -8.81 -12.65
C PHE A 284 -3.69 -7.92 -13.67
N LEU A 285 -4.52 -7.03 -13.16
CA LEU A 285 -5.31 -6.13 -13.99
C LEU A 285 -4.59 -4.79 -14.15
N GLU A 286 -4.28 -4.45 -15.39
CA GLU A 286 -3.79 -3.11 -15.73
C GLU A 286 -4.85 -2.06 -15.38
N MET A 287 -4.44 -0.81 -15.15
CA MET A 287 -5.36 0.23 -14.68
C MET A 287 -6.50 0.52 -15.67
N THR A 288 -6.29 0.29 -16.96
CA THR A 288 -7.34 0.39 -18.00
C THR A 288 -8.43 -0.67 -17.84
N GLU A 289 -8.06 -1.89 -17.47
CA GLU A 289 -9.02 -2.96 -17.17
C GLU A 289 -9.70 -2.74 -15.82
N ALA A 290 -8.94 -2.32 -14.81
CA ALA A 290 -9.49 -1.93 -13.52
C ALA A 290 -10.55 -0.80 -13.69
N ALA A 291 -10.27 0.22 -14.50
CA ALA A 291 -11.20 1.31 -14.77
C ALA A 291 -12.54 0.83 -15.32
N LYS A 292 -12.58 -0.21 -16.16
CA LYS A 292 -13.83 -0.80 -16.66
C LYS A 292 -14.64 -1.43 -15.52
N LEU A 293 -13.98 -2.17 -14.60
CA LEU A 293 -14.67 -2.76 -13.45
C LEU A 293 -15.25 -1.68 -12.53
N PHE A 294 -14.44 -0.67 -12.19
CA PHE A 294 -14.92 0.45 -11.37
C PHE A 294 -16.02 1.26 -12.07
N ALA A 295 -15.96 1.44 -13.40
CA ALA A 295 -17.00 2.15 -14.15
C ALA A 295 -18.35 1.39 -14.13
N ALA A 296 -18.34 0.07 -14.18
CA ALA A 296 -19.54 -0.77 -14.14
C ALA A 296 -20.17 -0.88 -12.74
N THR A 297 -19.50 -0.40 -11.70
CA THR A 297 -19.79 -0.64 -10.28
C THR A 297 -20.55 0.52 -9.63
N ASP A 298 -21.48 0.23 -8.72
CA ASP A 298 -22.16 1.22 -7.87
C ASP A 298 -21.43 1.40 -6.53
N THR A 299 -20.96 0.29 -5.91
CA THR A 299 -20.26 0.30 -4.62
C THR A 299 -19.02 -0.61 -4.67
N VAL A 300 -18.01 -0.32 -3.85
CA VAL A 300 -16.87 -1.22 -3.64
C VAL A 300 -16.96 -1.80 -2.24
N THR A 301 -17.03 -3.12 -2.14
CA THR A 301 -17.18 -3.81 -0.85
C THR A 301 -15.85 -4.37 -0.38
N LEU A 302 -15.46 -3.99 0.82
CA LEU A 302 -14.20 -4.35 1.46
C LEU A 302 -14.48 -5.04 2.81
N PRO A 303 -14.98 -6.28 2.81
CA PRO A 303 -15.35 -7.01 4.02
C PRO A 303 -14.12 -7.69 4.61
N TYR A 304 -13.06 -6.91 4.79
CA TYR A 304 -11.76 -7.41 5.23
C TYR A 304 -11.83 -7.87 6.68
N ARG A 305 -11.33 -9.07 6.94
CA ARG A 305 -11.24 -9.62 8.31
C ARG A 305 -10.05 -9.01 9.09
N MET A 306 -9.05 -8.51 8.36
CA MET A 306 -7.89 -7.79 8.91
C MET A 306 -7.41 -6.74 7.91
N ALA A 307 -7.10 -5.54 8.40
CA ALA A 307 -6.51 -4.48 7.59
C ALA A 307 -5.65 -3.53 8.43
N SER A 308 -4.52 -3.08 7.89
CA SER A 308 -3.83 -1.88 8.33
C SER A 308 -4.52 -0.66 7.72
N GLN A 309 -4.37 -0.51 6.45
CA GLN A 309 -5.03 0.47 5.59
C GLN A 309 -5.42 -0.21 4.26
N SER A 310 -6.15 0.48 3.39
CA SER A 310 -6.51 -0.09 2.10
C SER A 310 -6.28 0.89 0.94
N GLY A 311 -5.28 0.59 0.11
CA GLY A 311 -5.10 1.27 -1.18
C GLY A 311 -6.31 1.10 -2.10
N VAL A 312 -7.03 -0.03 -2.01
CA VAL A 312 -8.26 -0.26 -2.79
C VAL A 312 -9.39 0.69 -2.37
N LEU A 313 -9.50 1.03 -1.07
CA LEU A 313 -10.46 2.02 -0.59
C LEU A 313 -10.18 3.39 -1.23
N LEU A 314 -8.93 3.84 -1.17
CA LEU A 314 -8.54 5.13 -1.77
C LEU A 314 -8.62 5.11 -3.30
N LEU A 315 -8.41 3.94 -3.93
CA LEU A 315 -8.62 3.76 -5.36
C LEU A 315 -10.12 3.85 -5.72
N ALA A 316 -11.02 3.27 -4.91
CA ALA A 316 -12.45 3.40 -5.08
C ALA A 316 -12.88 4.87 -5.05
N TYR A 317 -12.38 5.65 -4.10
CA TYR A 317 -12.60 7.10 -4.06
C TYR A 317 -11.97 7.81 -5.26
N GLY A 318 -10.82 7.36 -5.76
CA GLY A 318 -10.22 7.83 -7.00
C GLY A 318 -11.14 7.66 -8.21
N PHE A 319 -11.89 6.57 -8.26
CA PHE A 319 -12.92 6.27 -9.25
C PHE A 319 -14.31 6.79 -8.87
N ARG A 320 -14.45 7.60 -7.82
CA ARG A 320 -15.71 8.16 -7.33
C ARG A 320 -16.76 7.11 -7.01
N ARG A 321 -16.31 6.01 -6.38
CA ARG A 321 -17.18 4.92 -5.90
C ARG A 321 -17.19 4.92 -4.39
N PRO A 322 -18.40 4.88 -3.76
CA PRO A 322 -18.51 4.72 -2.32
C PRO A 322 -18.10 3.32 -1.91
N VAL A 323 -17.75 3.16 -0.65
CA VAL A 323 -17.29 1.90 -0.11
C VAL A 323 -18.24 1.32 0.92
N ILE A 324 -18.28 -0.02 1.02
CA ILE A 324 -18.89 -0.74 2.13
C ILE A 324 -17.76 -1.46 2.85
N VAL A 325 -17.57 -1.22 4.14
CA VAL A 325 -16.42 -1.73 4.88
C VAL A 325 -16.82 -2.43 6.17
N TYR A 326 -16.08 -3.48 6.53
CA TYR A 326 -16.08 -3.97 7.90
C TYR A 326 -15.32 -3.00 8.82
N PRO A 327 -15.70 -2.91 10.12
CA PRO A 327 -15.10 -1.98 11.07
C PRO A 327 -13.76 -2.50 11.59
N VAL A 328 -12.79 -2.73 10.69
CA VAL A 328 -11.48 -3.29 11.03
C VAL A 328 -10.32 -2.38 10.69
N GLY A 329 -9.38 -2.28 11.62
CA GLY A 329 -8.14 -1.54 11.45
C GLY A 329 -8.34 -0.10 10.99
N GLY A 330 -7.54 0.34 10.05
CA GLY A 330 -7.61 1.71 9.51
C GLY A 330 -8.70 1.94 8.45
N LEU A 331 -9.54 0.94 8.11
CA LEU A 331 -10.63 1.17 7.15
C LEU A 331 -11.62 2.22 7.68
N VAL A 332 -11.99 2.13 8.96
CA VAL A 332 -12.91 3.08 9.60
C VAL A 332 -12.36 4.51 9.70
N GLU A 333 -11.05 4.68 9.68
CA GLU A 333 -10.43 6.01 9.70
C GLU A 333 -10.55 6.73 8.34
N ALA A 334 -10.82 5.96 7.27
CA ALA A 334 -10.90 6.45 5.90
C ALA A 334 -12.33 6.54 5.36
N VAL A 335 -13.35 6.21 6.16
CA VAL A 335 -14.76 6.27 5.76
C VAL A 335 -15.50 7.20 6.71
N VAL A 336 -16.27 8.13 6.17
CA VAL A 336 -17.30 8.88 6.91
C VAL A 336 -18.61 8.15 6.64
N ASP A 337 -19.14 7.50 7.69
CA ASP A 337 -20.33 6.67 7.58
C ASP A 337 -21.53 7.48 7.04
N GLU A 338 -22.30 6.87 6.17
CA GLU A 338 -23.44 7.46 5.46
C GLU A 338 -23.13 8.68 4.57
N GLU A 339 -21.89 9.16 4.57
CA GLU A 339 -21.47 10.28 3.72
C GLU A 339 -20.59 9.80 2.54
N THR A 340 -19.54 9.02 2.81
CA THR A 340 -18.60 8.51 1.79
C THR A 340 -18.75 7.02 1.50
N GLY A 341 -19.60 6.35 2.27
CA GLY A 341 -19.85 4.93 2.17
C GLY A 341 -20.73 4.41 3.31
N TRP A 342 -20.56 3.14 3.65
CA TRP A 342 -21.25 2.46 4.74
C TRP A 342 -20.23 1.69 5.59
N ILE A 343 -20.30 1.86 6.91
CA ILE A 343 -19.53 1.09 7.87
C ILE A 343 -20.45 0.04 8.48
N CYS A 344 -20.15 -1.24 8.26
CA CYS A 344 -20.88 -2.31 8.96
C CYS A 344 -20.69 -2.19 10.47
N PRO A 345 -21.72 -2.33 11.31
CA PRO A 345 -21.57 -2.23 12.77
C PRO A 345 -20.71 -3.35 13.36
N ARG A 346 -20.63 -4.48 12.68
CA ARG A 346 -19.85 -5.67 13.06
C ARG A 346 -19.22 -6.31 11.81
N PRO A 347 -18.08 -7.04 11.96
CA PRO A 347 -17.44 -7.73 10.85
C PRO A 347 -18.07 -9.13 10.65
N ASP A 348 -19.39 -9.17 10.36
CA ASP A 348 -20.15 -10.40 10.13
C ASP A 348 -21.05 -10.29 8.89
N VAL A 349 -21.52 -11.45 8.41
CA VAL A 349 -22.32 -11.55 7.20
C VAL A 349 -23.67 -10.83 7.34
N ASP A 350 -24.30 -10.85 8.52
CA ASP A 350 -25.60 -10.20 8.74
C ASP A 350 -25.49 -8.68 8.58
N ALA A 351 -24.50 -8.06 9.23
CA ALA A 351 -24.20 -6.63 9.08
C ALA A 351 -23.83 -6.27 7.64
N LEU A 352 -23.16 -7.17 6.91
CA LEU A 352 -22.83 -6.96 5.50
C LEU A 352 -24.08 -7.02 4.62
N VAL A 353 -25.02 -7.93 4.90
CA VAL A 353 -26.32 -7.98 4.20
C VAL A 353 -27.10 -6.69 4.39
N ASP A 354 -27.15 -6.18 5.63
CA ASP A 354 -27.83 -4.91 5.91
C ASP A 354 -27.22 -3.74 5.14
N ALA A 355 -25.90 -3.62 5.13
CA ALA A 355 -25.19 -2.56 4.41
C ALA A 355 -25.36 -2.67 2.88
N LEU A 356 -25.29 -3.89 2.32
CA LEU A 356 -25.53 -4.14 0.90
C LEU A 356 -26.98 -3.82 0.52
N THR A 357 -27.96 -4.24 1.34
CA THR A 357 -29.37 -3.95 1.14
C THR A 357 -29.63 -2.44 1.19
N ALA A 358 -29.05 -1.74 2.16
CA ALA A 358 -29.12 -0.28 2.24
C ALA A 358 -28.55 0.41 1.01
N SER A 359 -27.43 -0.09 0.49
CA SER A 359 -26.80 0.47 -0.73
C SER A 359 -27.64 0.26 -1.98
N VAL A 360 -28.29 -0.90 -2.12
CA VAL A 360 -29.24 -1.19 -3.21
C VAL A 360 -30.48 -0.30 -3.10
N ALA A 361 -31.05 -0.17 -1.89
CA ALA A 361 -32.22 0.69 -1.65
C ALA A 361 -31.92 2.18 -1.89
N ALA A 362 -30.72 2.63 -1.59
CA ALA A 362 -30.27 4.01 -1.85
C ALA A 362 -30.21 4.33 -3.35
N GLY A 363 -29.96 3.34 -4.18
CA GLY A 363 -29.93 3.47 -5.62
C GLY A 363 -28.69 4.19 -6.16
N TRP A 364 -28.56 4.19 -7.49
CA TRP A 364 -27.40 4.70 -8.20
C TRP A 364 -27.06 6.18 -7.91
N ALA A 365 -28.08 7.04 -7.84
CA ALA A 365 -27.86 8.47 -7.60
C ALA A 365 -27.20 8.76 -6.26
N GLU A 366 -27.62 8.08 -5.20
CA GLU A 366 -27.06 8.23 -3.87
C GLU A 366 -25.65 7.58 -3.79
N CYS A 367 -25.46 6.40 -4.39
CA CYS A 367 -24.13 5.81 -4.51
C CYS A 367 -23.15 6.78 -5.20
N ARG A 368 -23.57 7.42 -6.27
CA ARG A 368 -22.76 8.42 -6.96
C ARG A 368 -22.45 9.62 -6.07
N ARG A 369 -23.44 10.17 -5.36
CA ARG A 369 -23.25 11.29 -4.42
C ARG A 369 -22.20 10.94 -3.36
N ARG A 370 -22.32 9.76 -2.74
CA ARG A 370 -21.35 9.28 -1.73
C ARG A 370 -19.97 9.06 -2.34
N GLY A 371 -19.87 8.55 -3.55
CA GLY A 371 -18.62 8.40 -4.27
C GLY A 371 -17.91 9.73 -4.56
N GLU A 372 -18.65 10.76 -4.95
CA GLU A 372 -18.12 12.12 -5.11
C GLU A 372 -17.67 12.72 -3.78
N ALA A 373 -18.43 12.52 -2.70
CA ALA A 373 -18.04 12.94 -1.35
C ALA A 373 -16.75 12.22 -0.90
N GLY A 374 -16.65 10.89 -1.14
CA GLY A 374 -15.44 10.11 -0.85
C GLY A 374 -14.24 10.60 -1.64
N HIS A 375 -14.43 10.96 -2.92
CA HIS A 375 -13.37 11.54 -3.75
C HIS A 375 -12.87 12.87 -3.18
N ALA A 376 -13.78 13.79 -2.85
CA ALA A 376 -13.43 15.08 -2.25
C ALA A 376 -12.72 14.91 -0.90
N TYR A 377 -13.24 14.03 -0.05
CA TYR A 377 -12.64 13.67 1.24
C TYR A 377 -11.21 13.13 1.09
N ALA A 378 -10.99 12.23 0.10
CA ALA A 378 -9.66 11.69 -0.16
C ALA A 378 -8.68 12.75 -0.67
N GLN A 379 -9.10 13.65 -1.53
CA GLN A 379 -8.27 14.76 -2.02
C GLN A 379 -7.85 15.73 -0.92
N ASP A 380 -8.74 16.02 0.01
CA ASP A 380 -8.45 16.90 1.15
C ASP A 380 -7.50 16.22 2.15
N ARG A 381 -7.83 15.01 2.59
CA ARG A 381 -7.21 14.36 3.75
C ARG A 381 -6.00 13.50 3.41
N TYR A 382 -5.96 12.95 2.19
CA TYR A 382 -4.95 11.97 1.73
C TYR A 382 -4.11 12.48 0.56
N SER A 383 -3.88 13.81 0.46
CA SER A 383 -3.08 14.35 -0.64
C SER A 383 -1.61 13.93 -0.55
N TRP A 384 -1.01 13.55 -1.67
CA TRP A 384 0.41 13.22 -1.75
C TRP A 384 1.31 14.39 -1.37
N ALA A 385 0.88 15.63 -1.66
CA ALA A 385 1.59 16.83 -1.24
C ALA A 385 1.70 16.92 0.29
N SER A 386 0.59 16.64 1.01
CA SER A 386 0.57 16.62 2.48
C SER A 386 1.46 15.49 3.04
N SER A 387 1.33 14.27 2.49
CA SER A 387 2.13 13.11 2.92
C SER A 387 3.63 13.34 2.68
N ALA A 388 4.01 13.93 1.52
CA ALA A 388 5.39 14.29 1.21
C ALA A 388 5.91 15.44 2.09
N ALA A 389 5.10 16.46 2.36
CA ALA A 389 5.47 17.56 3.25
C ALA A 389 5.75 17.06 4.67
N ARG A 390 4.88 16.19 5.21
CA ARG A 390 5.07 15.56 6.51
C ARG A 390 6.30 14.66 6.55
N THR A 391 6.51 13.85 5.51
CA THR A 391 7.71 13.01 5.36
C THR A 391 8.98 13.87 5.30
N GLY A 392 8.97 14.94 4.51
CA GLY A 392 10.07 15.90 4.43
C GLY A 392 10.35 16.63 5.74
N GLN A 393 9.31 16.90 6.54
CA GLN A 393 9.48 17.44 7.88
C GLN A 393 10.24 16.46 8.78
N ILE A 394 9.84 15.18 8.79
CA ILE A 394 10.55 14.12 9.54
C ILE A 394 12.01 14.02 9.08
N TYR A 395 12.28 14.12 7.80
CA TYR A 395 13.65 14.08 7.31
C TYR A 395 14.49 15.23 7.86
N ARG A 396 13.97 16.47 7.86
CA ARG A 396 14.63 17.62 8.46
C ARG A 396 14.91 17.44 9.94
N GLU A 397 13.88 17.05 10.72
CA GLU A 397 14.01 16.79 12.15
C GLU A 397 15.10 15.76 12.46
N VAL A 398 15.17 14.68 11.67
CA VAL A 398 16.15 13.61 11.83
C VAL A 398 17.56 14.07 11.47
N LEU A 399 17.72 14.88 10.41
CA LEU A 399 19.01 15.41 10.00
C LEU A 399 19.52 16.45 10.97
N ASP A 400 18.66 17.34 11.50
CA ASP A 400 18.99 18.33 12.50
C ASP A 400 19.44 17.67 13.81
N ALA A 401 18.73 16.64 14.27
CA ALA A 401 19.10 15.86 15.45
C ALA A 401 20.46 15.14 15.25
N ALA A 402 20.73 14.61 14.07
CA ALA A 402 22.00 13.96 13.74
C ALA A 402 23.18 14.95 13.70
N SER A 403 22.91 16.22 13.34
CA SER A 403 23.92 17.28 13.26
C SER A 403 24.19 17.93 14.62
N ASN A 404 23.25 17.87 15.58
CA ASN A 404 23.39 18.46 16.91
C ASN A 404 23.00 17.45 18.03
N PRO A 405 23.91 16.55 18.42
CA PRO A 405 23.64 15.48 19.40
C PRO A 405 23.32 15.97 20.82
N ARG A 406 23.28 17.29 21.07
CA ARG A 406 22.95 17.89 22.38
C ARG A 406 21.46 18.22 22.55
N LEU A 407 20.63 18.09 21.51
CA LEU A 407 19.19 18.22 21.62
C LEU A 407 18.57 16.86 22.01
N PRO A 408 17.74 16.77 23.06
CA PRO A 408 16.99 15.56 23.34
C PRO A 408 16.08 15.25 22.16
N PRO A 409 15.82 13.97 21.82
CA PRO A 409 14.85 13.62 20.80
C PRO A 409 13.47 14.11 21.27
N THR A 410 12.89 15.05 20.52
CA THR A 410 11.52 15.55 20.69
C THR A 410 10.50 14.51 20.24
#